data_617e72ec5bf96ea96c7b24bfb3f7df2e
#
_entry.id   617e72ec5bf96ea96c7b24bfb3f7df2e
#
_cell.length_a   1.000
_cell.length_b   1.000
_cell.length_c   1.000
_cell.angle_alpha   90.00
_cell.angle_beta   90.00
_cell.angle_gamma   90.00
#
_symmetry.space_group_name_H-M   'P 1'
#
loop_
_entity.id
_entity.type
_entity.pdbx_description
1 polymer ?
#
loop_
_entity_poly.entity_id
_entity_poly.type
_entity_poly.pdbx_seq_one_letter_code
_entity_poly.pdbx_strand_id
1 'polypeptide(L)'
;KKQKIFSLGGVSNSETIFCHEDYLVKYKSDKFGFNNPNEIWNDKKNILLIGDSFTHGACVFPENNIRSKIQKYNSDLSVLNLGIGGSGSLMQYAILKEYYNLVDPKKVLWIYYEGNDISDLIFEKKNHILNSYLKDNNFKQNLITKQEEIDEKLIISFQKKLRNKNSIIIKNLQYIKNLLKLREFRNFLSNSIFINKTQLNIPSDFKNI
;
A
#
# COMPACT_ATOMS: atom_id res chain seq x y z
N LYS A 1 -10.26 25.95 9.82
CA LYS A 1 -10.24 24.46 9.89
C LYS A 1 -9.33 23.96 8.79
N LYS A 2 -8.26 23.19 9.11
CA LYS A 2 -7.41 22.54 8.10
C LYS A 2 -8.32 21.63 7.24
N GLN A 3 -8.28 21.82 5.93
CA GLN A 3 -9.07 21.00 5.00
C GLN A 3 -8.62 19.53 5.13
N LYS A 4 -9.55 18.62 5.28
CA LYS A 4 -9.22 17.17 5.39
C LYS A 4 -8.76 16.69 4.03
N ILE A 5 -7.51 16.20 3.93
CA ILE A 5 -6.95 15.63 2.70
C ILE A 5 -7.20 14.12 2.69
N PHE A 6 -7.58 13.59 1.53
CA PHE A 6 -7.58 12.17 1.21
C PHE A 6 -6.38 11.89 0.30
N SER A 7 -5.42 11.11 0.80
CA SER A 7 -4.22 10.76 0.03
C SER A 7 -4.59 9.84 -1.14
N LEU A 8 -4.08 10.17 -2.32
CA LEU A 8 -4.23 9.38 -3.55
C LEU A 8 -2.92 8.72 -4.00
N GLY A 9 -1.82 8.98 -3.29
CA GLY A 9 -0.51 8.37 -3.48
C GLY A 9 0.06 7.85 -2.17
N GLY A 10 1.26 7.26 -2.23
CA GLY A 10 2.02 6.80 -1.07
C GLY A 10 2.89 7.91 -0.45
N VAL A 11 3.81 7.51 0.44
CA VAL A 11 4.87 8.39 0.96
C VAL A 11 5.88 8.62 -0.14
N SER A 12 6.30 9.88 -0.34
CA SER A 12 7.24 10.24 -1.39
C SER A 12 8.66 9.77 -1.09
N ASN A 13 9.43 9.48 -2.14
CA ASN A 13 10.87 9.17 -2.09
C ASN A 13 11.26 8.08 -1.07
N SER A 14 10.32 7.19 -0.74
CA SER A 14 10.47 6.17 0.31
C SER A 14 10.70 4.78 -0.25
N GLU A 15 11.58 4.01 0.40
CA GLU A 15 11.67 2.58 0.14
C GLU A 15 10.40 1.90 0.65
N THR A 16 9.71 1.19 -0.24
CA THR A 16 8.41 0.57 0.03
C THR A 16 8.50 -0.93 -0.21
N ILE A 17 7.99 -1.71 0.73
CA ILE A 17 7.83 -3.16 0.61
C ILE A 17 6.39 -3.42 0.18
N PHE A 18 6.21 -4.14 -0.92
CA PHE A 18 4.87 -4.37 -1.47
C PHE A 18 4.46 -5.84 -1.56
N CYS A 19 5.32 -6.74 -1.21
CA CYS A 19 4.99 -8.15 -1.06
C CYS A 19 5.93 -8.82 -0.07
N HIS A 20 5.41 -9.78 0.71
CA HIS A 20 6.18 -10.54 1.67
C HIS A 20 5.69 -11.99 1.80
N GLU A 21 4.97 -12.52 0.81
CA GLU A 21 4.46 -13.89 0.89
C GLU A 21 5.60 -14.90 0.79
N ASP A 22 6.19 -15.07 -0.41
CA ASP A 22 7.30 -15.98 -0.61
C ASP A 22 8.64 -15.26 -0.85
N TYR A 23 8.58 -13.98 -1.23
CA TYR A 23 9.74 -13.14 -1.48
C TYR A 23 9.44 -11.66 -1.25
N LEU A 24 10.48 -10.92 -0.94
CA LEU A 24 10.38 -9.51 -0.60
C LEU A 24 10.55 -8.65 -1.86
N VAL A 25 9.46 -8.02 -2.31
CA VAL A 25 9.52 -7.02 -3.38
C VAL A 25 9.61 -5.62 -2.79
N LYS A 26 10.63 -4.90 -3.19
CA LYS A 26 10.85 -3.51 -2.80
C LYS A 26 10.90 -2.61 -4.02
N TYR A 27 10.43 -1.39 -3.85
CA TYR A 27 10.62 -0.30 -4.80
C TYR A 27 10.85 1.02 -4.05
N LYS A 28 11.46 1.99 -4.70
CA LYS A 28 11.52 3.35 -4.21
C LYS A 28 10.41 4.16 -4.87
N SER A 29 9.52 4.72 -4.07
CA SER A 29 8.47 5.59 -4.58
C SER A 29 9.02 6.89 -5.14
N ASP A 30 8.33 7.46 -6.12
CA ASP A 30 8.66 8.76 -6.68
C ASP A 30 8.25 9.93 -5.76
N LYS A 31 8.46 11.17 -6.23
CA LYS A 31 8.16 12.39 -5.48
C LYS A 31 6.68 12.59 -5.13
N PHE A 32 5.76 11.78 -5.66
CA PHE A 32 4.34 11.78 -5.37
C PHE A 32 3.85 10.46 -4.76
N GLY A 33 4.79 9.54 -4.43
CA GLY A 33 4.47 8.28 -3.76
C GLY A 33 4.01 7.16 -4.68
N PHE A 34 4.19 7.27 -6.00
CA PHE A 34 3.89 6.20 -6.96
C PHE A 34 5.14 5.34 -7.27
N ASN A 35 4.92 4.18 -7.88
CA ASN A 35 5.99 3.26 -8.26
C ASN A 35 6.63 3.66 -9.60
N ASN A 36 7.42 4.73 -9.57
CA ASN A 36 8.20 5.22 -10.70
C ASN A 36 9.58 5.70 -10.24
N PRO A 37 10.57 5.79 -11.14
CA PRO A 37 11.75 6.60 -10.92
C PRO A 37 11.39 8.10 -10.98
N ASN A 38 12.07 8.93 -10.20
CA ASN A 38 11.76 10.38 -10.12
C ASN A 38 11.96 11.11 -11.45
N GLU A 39 12.92 10.68 -12.22
CA GLU A 39 13.32 11.29 -13.49
C GLU A 39 12.20 11.27 -14.52
N ILE A 40 11.28 10.30 -14.40
CA ILE A 40 10.14 10.17 -15.32
C ILE A 40 9.27 11.43 -15.36
N TRP A 41 9.21 12.20 -14.28
CA TRP A 41 8.37 13.38 -14.17
C TRP A 41 8.87 14.60 -14.98
N ASN A 42 10.09 14.53 -15.51
CA ASN A 42 10.71 15.62 -16.29
C ASN A 42 10.39 15.55 -17.78
N ASP A 43 9.93 14.40 -18.27
CA ASP A 43 9.67 14.17 -19.70
C ASP A 43 8.20 14.27 -20.05
N LYS A 44 7.92 14.59 -21.32
CA LYS A 44 6.56 14.46 -21.86
C LYS A 44 6.14 13.00 -21.85
N LYS A 45 4.89 12.73 -21.45
CA LYS A 45 4.39 11.37 -21.33
C LYS A 45 3.67 10.94 -22.62
N ASN A 46 4.04 9.76 -23.12
CA ASN A 46 3.31 9.12 -24.18
C ASN A 46 2.10 8.38 -23.62
N ILE A 47 2.29 7.67 -22.49
CA ILE A 47 1.29 6.82 -21.87
C ILE A 47 1.21 7.11 -20.37
N LEU A 48 0.01 7.27 -19.87
CA LEU A 48 -0.33 7.30 -18.46
C LEU A 48 -1.08 6.01 -18.11
N LEU A 49 -0.59 5.25 -17.16
CA LEU A 49 -1.26 4.06 -16.62
C LEU A 49 -2.06 4.44 -15.37
N ILE A 50 -3.33 4.06 -15.33
CA ILE A 50 -4.23 4.19 -14.19
C ILE A 50 -4.78 2.80 -13.87
N GLY A 51 -4.90 2.47 -12.59
CA GLY A 51 -5.44 1.19 -12.13
C GLY A 51 -5.08 0.88 -10.68
N ASP A 52 -5.34 -0.34 -10.29
CA ASP A 52 -5.18 -0.87 -8.94
C ASP A 52 -3.79 -1.47 -8.66
N SER A 53 -3.75 -2.55 -7.87
CA SER A 53 -2.54 -3.28 -7.49
C SER A 53 -1.79 -3.90 -8.67
N PHE A 54 -2.48 -4.32 -9.73
CA PHE A 54 -1.84 -4.86 -10.93
C PHE A 54 -1.05 -3.77 -11.66
N THR A 55 -1.66 -2.59 -11.81
CA THR A 55 -1.01 -1.43 -12.41
C THR A 55 0.14 -0.93 -11.54
N HIS A 56 -0.06 -0.89 -10.21
CA HIS A 56 0.97 -0.53 -9.25
C HIS A 56 2.21 -1.46 -9.36
N GLY A 57 2.02 -2.73 -9.74
CA GLY A 57 3.05 -3.75 -9.79
C GLY A 57 3.20 -4.50 -8.47
N ALA A 58 2.07 -4.81 -7.80
CA ALA A 58 2.06 -5.60 -6.57
C ALA A 58 2.75 -6.95 -6.77
N CYS A 59 3.63 -7.30 -5.85
CA CYS A 59 4.38 -8.56 -5.87
C CYS A 59 5.23 -8.81 -7.14
N VAL A 60 5.54 -7.74 -7.88
CA VAL A 60 6.33 -7.80 -9.11
C VAL A 60 7.55 -6.89 -8.97
N PHE A 61 8.75 -7.40 -9.24
CA PHE A 61 9.96 -6.59 -9.26
C PHE A 61 9.82 -5.39 -10.20
N PRO A 62 10.33 -4.20 -9.86
CA PRO A 62 10.14 -2.97 -10.64
C PRO A 62 10.45 -3.10 -12.13
N GLU A 63 11.48 -3.86 -12.50
CA GLU A 63 11.89 -4.12 -13.88
C GLU A 63 10.92 -5.03 -14.65
N ASN A 64 10.00 -5.69 -13.96
CA ASN A 64 9.05 -6.64 -14.52
C ASN A 64 7.60 -6.13 -14.49
N ASN A 65 7.31 -5.00 -13.87
CA ASN A 65 5.97 -4.43 -13.83
C ASN A 65 5.50 -3.97 -15.23
N ILE A 66 4.21 -3.72 -15.38
CA ILE A 66 3.57 -3.36 -16.67
C ILE A 66 4.27 -2.15 -17.31
N ARG A 67 4.53 -1.09 -16.51
CA ARG A 67 5.24 0.10 -16.99
C ARG A 67 6.60 -0.25 -17.60
N SER A 68 7.42 -0.98 -16.86
CA SER A 68 8.79 -1.33 -17.27
C SER A 68 8.80 -2.25 -18.49
N LYS A 69 7.82 -3.15 -18.61
CA LYS A 69 7.68 -4.00 -19.80
C LYS A 69 7.30 -3.20 -21.04
N ILE A 70 6.35 -2.26 -20.94
CA ILE A 70 6.00 -1.38 -22.07
C ILE A 70 7.22 -0.54 -22.49
N GLN A 71 7.91 0.07 -21.51
CA GLN A 71 9.12 0.87 -21.75
C GLN A 71 10.24 0.06 -22.42
N LYS A 72 10.44 -1.19 -21.97
CA LYS A 72 11.44 -2.10 -22.54
C LYS A 72 11.08 -2.55 -23.95
N TYR A 73 9.78 -2.77 -24.22
CA TYR A 73 9.30 -3.17 -25.54
C TYR A 73 9.46 -2.05 -26.57
N ASN A 74 9.30 -0.80 -26.15
CA ASN A 74 9.52 0.38 -26.98
C ASN A 74 10.17 1.50 -26.14
N SER A 75 11.48 1.69 -26.30
CA SER A 75 12.28 2.66 -25.56
C SER A 75 11.89 4.12 -25.81
N ASP A 76 11.23 4.41 -26.95
CA ASP A 76 10.81 5.77 -27.32
C ASP A 76 9.53 6.19 -26.58
N LEU A 77 8.87 5.25 -25.92
CA LEU A 77 7.68 5.54 -25.12
C LEU A 77 8.06 5.97 -23.70
N SER A 78 7.62 7.14 -23.31
CA SER A 78 7.66 7.56 -21.89
C SER A 78 6.35 7.14 -21.21
N VAL A 79 6.45 6.24 -20.22
CA VAL A 79 5.31 5.63 -19.54
C VAL A 79 5.31 6.00 -18.07
N LEU A 80 4.28 6.68 -17.60
CA LEU A 80 4.07 7.00 -16.19
C LEU A 80 3.02 6.07 -15.57
N ASN A 81 3.34 5.50 -14.42
CA ASN A 81 2.45 4.62 -13.67
C ASN A 81 1.85 5.35 -12.46
N LEU A 82 0.54 5.55 -12.45
CA LEU A 82 -0.21 6.08 -11.32
C LEU A 82 -1.13 5.02 -10.67
N GLY A 83 -0.83 3.75 -10.85
CA GLY A 83 -1.51 2.65 -10.18
C GLY A 83 -1.26 2.67 -8.67
N ILE A 84 -2.31 2.39 -7.88
CA ILE A 84 -2.24 2.30 -6.41
C ILE A 84 -2.98 1.07 -5.93
N GLY A 85 -2.29 0.21 -5.18
CA GLY A 85 -2.90 -1.00 -4.62
C GLY A 85 -4.06 -0.68 -3.69
N GLY A 86 -5.18 -1.39 -3.89
CA GLY A 86 -6.41 -1.20 -3.13
C GLY A 86 -7.22 0.04 -3.54
N SER A 87 -6.95 0.62 -4.71
CA SER A 87 -7.79 1.67 -5.29
C SER A 87 -8.87 1.06 -6.17
N GLY A 88 -10.13 1.45 -5.95
CA GLY A 88 -11.23 1.22 -6.86
C GLY A 88 -11.36 2.33 -7.90
N SER A 89 -12.35 2.19 -8.78
CA SER A 89 -12.51 3.07 -9.94
C SER A 89 -12.68 4.56 -9.59
N LEU A 90 -13.28 4.89 -8.45
CA LEU A 90 -13.46 6.30 -8.04
C LEU A 90 -12.15 6.94 -7.57
N MET A 91 -11.34 6.22 -6.82
CA MET A 91 -10.01 6.68 -6.43
C MET A 91 -9.10 6.80 -7.65
N GLN A 92 -9.15 5.84 -8.57
CA GLN A 92 -8.43 5.86 -9.84
C GLN A 92 -8.82 7.09 -10.69
N TYR A 93 -10.10 7.41 -10.75
CA TYR A 93 -10.60 8.64 -11.40
C TYR A 93 -10.10 9.91 -10.71
N ALA A 94 -10.10 9.95 -9.37
CA ALA A 94 -9.57 11.08 -8.61
C ALA A 94 -8.06 11.28 -8.87
N ILE A 95 -7.27 10.20 -8.94
CA ILE A 95 -5.85 10.22 -9.32
C ILE A 95 -5.69 10.84 -10.71
N LEU A 96 -6.47 10.39 -11.68
CA LEU A 96 -6.44 10.94 -13.03
C LEU A 96 -6.71 12.45 -13.00
N LYS A 97 -7.75 12.91 -12.30
CA LYS A 97 -8.09 14.35 -12.21
C LYS A 97 -7.00 15.19 -11.57
N GLU A 98 -6.31 14.69 -10.54
CA GLU A 98 -5.25 15.44 -9.85
C GLU A 98 -3.99 15.58 -10.72
N TYR A 99 -3.57 14.51 -11.42
CA TYR A 99 -2.26 14.44 -12.04
C TYR A 99 -2.26 14.61 -13.57
N TYR A 100 -3.42 14.49 -14.25
CA TYR A 100 -3.52 14.58 -15.70
C TYR A 100 -2.86 15.84 -16.28
N ASN A 101 -3.23 17.01 -15.75
CA ASN A 101 -2.73 18.30 -16.28
C ASN A 101 -1.22 18.52 -16.05
N LEU A 102 -0.62 17.82 -15.08
CA LEU A 102 0.83 17.86 -14.85
C LEU A 102 1.60 17.10 -15.93
N VAL A 103 0.99 16.07 -16.47
CA VAL A 103 1.65 15.11 -17.38
C VAL A 103 1.27 15.32 -18.84
N ASP A 104 0.08 15.81 -19.11
CA ASP A 104 -0.50 15.98 -20.45
C ASP A 104 -0.20 14.80 -21.39
N PRO A 105 -0.67 13.57 -21.04
CA PRO A 105 -0.28 12.36 -21.75
C PRO A 105 -0.98 12.26 -23.10
N LYS A 106 -0.31 11.66 -24.11
CA LYS A 106 -0.93 11.37 -25.40
C LYS A 106 -2.03 10.30 -25.32
N LYS A 107 -1.87 9.34 -24.38
CA LYS A 107 -2.81 8.23 -24.16
C LYS A 107 -2.92 7.92 -22.67
N VAL A 108 -4.12 7.59 -22.21
CA VAL A 108 -4.39 7.03 -20.89
C VAL A 108 -4.82 5.58 -21.06
N LEU A 109 -4.12 4.67 -20.41
CA LEU A 109 -4.52 3.26 -20.30
C LEU A 109 -5.07 3.05 -18.89
N TRP A 110 -6.38 2.86 -18.81
CA TRP A 110 -7.06 2.53 -17.58
C TRP A 110 -7.19 1.01 -17.49
N ILE A 111 -6.40 0.40 -16.61
CA ILE A 111 -6.37 -1.04 -16.40
C ILE A 111 -7.40 -1.36 -15.32
N TYR A 112 -8.48 -1.98 -15.72
CA TYR A 112 -9.59 -2.36 -14.87
C TYR A 112 -9.52 -3.85 -14.52
N TYR A 113 -9.68 -4.17 -13.24
CA TYR A 113 -9.77 -5.54 -12.75
C TYR A 113 -11.16 -5.82 -12.16
N GLU A 114 -11.94 -6.65 -12.84
CA GLU A 114 -13.33 -6.93 -12.46
C GLU A 114 -13.49 -7.64 -11.11
N GLY A 115 -12.42 -8.29 -10.61
CA GLY A 115 -12.45 -9.06 -9.38
C GLY A 115 -12.65 -8.22 -8.11
N ASN A 116 -12.18 -6.96 -8.08
CA ASN A 116 -12.29 -6.09 -6.91
C ASN A 116 -12.70 -4.64 -7.21
N ASP A 117 -12.46 -4.09 -8.40
CA ASP A 117 -12.69 -2.66 -8.68
C ASP A 117 -14.14 -2.22 -8.43
N ILE A 118 -15.13 -3.11 -8.65
CA ILE A 118 -16.55 -2.83 -8.35
C ILE A 118 -16.80 -2.81 -6.83
N SER A 119 -16.25 -3.77 -6.11
CA SER A 119 -16.42 -3.82 -4.65
C SER A 119 -15.73 -2.63 -3.98
N ASP A 120 -14.55 -2.28 -4.41
CA ASP A 120 -13.80 -1.13 -3.91
C ASP A 120 -14.53 0.18 -4.21
N LEU A 121 -15.13 0.34 -5.39
CA LEU A 121 -16.00 1.48 -5.73
C LEU A 121 -17.16 1.66 -4.73
N ILE A 122 -17.79 0.57 -4.27
CA ILE A 122 -18.88 0.63 -3.28
C ILE A 122 -18.37 1.21 -1.96
N PHE A 123 -17.16 0.84 -1.51
CA PHE A 123 -16.55 1.41 -0.31
C PHE A 123 -16.12 2.86 -0.51
N GLU A 124 -15.55 3.19 -1.65
CA GLU A 124 -15.08 4.53 -2.00
C GLU A 124 -16.21 5.55 -2.06
N LYS A 125 -17.41 5.15 -2.53
CA LYS A 125 -18.62 5.99 -2.53
C LYS A 125 -19.07 6.43 -1.13
N LYS A 126 -18.60 5.80 -0.07
CA LYS A 126 -18.85 6.24 1.32
C LYS A 126 -17.95 7.41 1.72
N ASN A 127 -16.88 7.68 0.97
CA ASN A 127 -15.96 8.78 1.25
C ASN A 127 -16.44 10.09 0.58
N HIS A 128 -16.73 11.10 1.39
CA HIS A 128 -17.27 12.37 0.90
C HIS A 128 -16.29 13.13 -0.01
N ILE A 129 -14.96 13.02 0.24
CA ILE A 129 -13.95 13.69 -0.60
C ILE A 129 -13.88 13.02 -1.97
N LEU A 130 -13.85 11.68 -2.02
CA LEU A 130 -13.87 10.96 -3.29
C LEU A 130 -15.16 11.26 -4.08
N ASN A 131 -16.31 11.32 -3.40
CA ASN A 131 -17.57 11.70 -4.06
C ASN A 131 -17.56 13.11 -4.63
N SER A 132 -16.77 14.05 -4.08
CA SER A 132 -16.67 15.40 -4.63
C SER A 132 -16.08 15.40 -6.03
N TYR A 133 -15.19 14.47 -6.37
CA TYR A 133 -14.66 14.32 -7.73
C TYR A 133 -15.71 13.92 -8.77
N LEU A 134 -16.79 13.22 -8.35
CA LEU A 134 -17.92 12.89 -9.23
C LEU A 134 -18.93 14.02 -9.33
N LYS A 135 -19.18 14.72 -8.23
CA LYS A 135 -20.25 15.71 -8.13
C LYS A 135 -19.86 17.06 -8.73
N ASP A 136 -18.59 17.41 -8.70
CA ASP A 136 -18.05 18.66 -9.19
C ASP A 136 -16.89 18.41 -10.14
N ASN A 137 -17.11 18.74 -11.41
CA ASN A 137 -16.08 18.57 -12.43
C ASN A 137 -14.84 19.44 -12.21
N ASN A 138 -14.96 20.52 -11.47
CA ASN A 138 -13.86 21.43 -11.14
C ASN A 138 -13.17 21.06 -9.82
N PHE A 139 -13.74 20.13 -9.04
CA PHE A 139 -13.17 19.76 -7.76
C PHE A 139 -11.79 19.10 -7.93
N LYS A 140 -10.81 19.65 -7.22
CA LYS A 140 -9.47 19.09 -7.00
C LYS A 140 -9.02 19.39 -5.59
N GLN A 141 -8.27 18.46 -5.01
CA GLN A 141 -7.62 18.70 -3.71
C GLN A 141 -6.29 19.47 -3.87
N ASN A 142 -5.76 19.58 -5.09
CA ASN A 142 -4.44 20.14 -5.41
C ASN A 142 -3.30 19.38 -4.68
N LEU A 143 -3.31 18.05 -4.75
CA LEU A 143 -2.39 17.17 -4.01
C LEU A 143 -0.95 17.35 -4.44
N ILE A 144 -0.69 17.75 -5.67
CA ILE A 144 0.66 18.01 -6.21
C ILE A 144 1.42 19.03 -5.32
N THR A 145 0.73 20.03 -4.77
CA THR A 145 1.34 21.04 -3.90
C THR A 145 1.30 20.69 -2.41
N LYS A 146 0.79 19.52 -2.06
CA LYS A 146 0.54 19.12 -0.66
C LYS A 146 1.24 17.81 -0.30
N GLN A 147 2.26 17.41 -1.06
CA GLN A 147 2.91 16.11 -0.84
C GLN A 147 3.53 16.00 0.56
N GLU A 148 4.16 17.06 1.07
CA GLU A 148 4.71 17.07 2.43
C GLU A 148 3.63 16.82 3.49
N GLU A 149 2.45 17.46 3.36
CA GLU A 149 1.32 17.22 4.28
C GLU A 149 0.77 15.80 4.17
N ILE A 150 0.80 15.21 2.96
CA ILE A 150 0.41 13.81 2.72
C ILE A 150 1.39 12.88 3.41
N ASP A 151 2.69 13.10 3.23
CA ASP A 151 3.75 12.28 3.80
C ASP A 151 3.67 12.27 5.33
N GLU A 152 3.56 13.44 5.96
CA GLU A 152 3.38 13.55 7.41
C GLU A 152 2.18 12.74 7.91
N LYS A 153 1.02 12.89 7.25
CA LYS A 153 -0.20 12.16 7.65
C LYS A 153 -0.06 10.65 7.50
N LEU A 154 0.53 10.19 6.40
CA LEU A 154 0.75 8.77 6.17
C LEU A 154 1.73 8.19 7.18
N ILE A 155 2.86 8.85 7.44
CA ILE A 155 3.87 8.42 8.41
C ILE A 155 3.25 8.34 9.82
N ILE A 156 2.52 9.36 10.25
CA ILE A 156 1.83 9.35 11.56
C ILE A 156 0.82 8.19 11.63
N SER A 157 0.06 7.95 10.56
CA SER A 157 -0.91 6.86 10.49
C SER A 157 -0.24 5.48 10.61
N PHE A 158 0.88 5.28 9.90
CA PHE A 158 1.67 4.04 9.98
C PHE A 158 2.27 3.83 11.37
N GLN A 159 2.86 4.86 11.96
CA GLN A 159 3.40 4.79 13.32
C GLN A 159 2.32 4.43 14.35
N LYS A 160 1.12 5.03 14.22
CA LYS A 160 -0.02 4.69 15.09
C LYS A 160 -0.45 3.23 14.93
N LYS A 161 -0.52 2.72 13.71
CA LYS A 161 -0.85 1.31 13.44
C LYS A 161 0.20 0.37 14.04
N LEU A 162 1.49 0.68 13.91
CA LEU A 162 2.58 -0.11 14.50
C LEU A 162 2.51 -0.11 16.03
N ARG A 163 2.31 1.04 16.67
CA ARG A 163 2.16 1.14 18.14
C ARG A 163 0.96 0.31 18.63
N ASN A 164 -0.17 0.40 17.94
CA ASN A 164 -1.36 -0.39 18.30
C ASN A 164 -1.10 -1.90 18.17
N LYS A 165 -0.45 -2.34 17.10
CA LYS A 165 -0.08 -3.75 16.90
C LYS A 165 0.84 -4.23 18.01
N ASN A 166 1.88 -3.47 18.34
CA ASN A 166 2.80 -3.80 19.44
C ASN A 166 2.09 -3.83 20.80
N SER A 167 1.15 -2.90 21.06
CA SER A 167 0.40 -2.90 22.31
C SER A 167 -0.52 -4.13 22.46
N ILE A 168 -1.10 -4.61 21.37
CA ILE A 168 -1.91 -5.83 21.34
C ILE A 168 -1.03 -7.06 21.62
N ILE A 169 0.15 -7.14 21.01
CA ILE A 169 1.11 -8.24 21.26
C ILE A 169 1.56 -8.24 22.71
N ILE A 170 1.92 -7.09 23.27
CA ILE A 170 2.35 -6.96 24.68
C ILE A 170 1.21 -7.36 25.63
N LYS A 171 -0.03 -6.91 25.39
CA LYS A 171 -1.19 -7.30 26.18
C LYS A 171 -1.43 -8.82 26.14
N ASN A 172 -1.32 -9.43 24.96
CA ASN A 172 -1.48 -10.88 24.83
C ASN A 172 -0.37 -11.65 25.55
N LEU A 173 0.87 -11.20 25.45
CA LEU A 173 2.00 -11.78 26.20
C LEU A 173 1.83 -11.62 27.72
N GLN A 174 1.34 -10.47 28.19
CA GLN A 174 1.04 -10.24 29.59
C GLN A 174 -0.08 -11.15 30.08
N TYR A 175 -1.12 -11.35 29.27
CA TYR A 175 -2.21 -12.27 29.58
C TYR A 175 -1.72 -13.72 29.70
N ILE A 176 -0.94 -14.20 28.74
CA ILE A 176 -0.31 -15.52 28.77
C ILE A 176 0.61 -15.67 29.99
N LYS A 177 1.43 -14.65 30.29
CA LYS A 177 2.31 -14.64 31.47
C LYS A 177 1.53 -14.73 32.79
N ASN A 178 0.36 -14.07 32.84
CA ASN A 178 -0.51 -14.13 34.02
C ASN A 178 -1.17 -15.51 34.16
N LEU A 179 -1.63 -16.12 33.04
CA LEU A 179 -2.15 -17.50 33.02
C LEU A 179 -1.09 -18.50 33.50
N LEU A 180 0.16 -18.36 33.07
CA LEU A 180 1.27 -19.22 33.51
C LEU A 180 1.66 -19.03 34.96
N LYS A 181 1.32 -17.89 35.60
CA LYS A 181 1.53 -17.61 37.01
C LYS A 181 0.41 -18.15 37.92
N LEU A 182 -0.73 -18.55 37.34
CA LEU A 182 -1.82 -19.13 38.11
C LEU A 182 -1.37 -20.48 38.72
N ARG A 183 -1.22 -20.51 40.03
CA ARG A 183 -0.73 -21.67 40.82
C ARG A 183 -1.57 -22.92 40.59
N GLU A 184 -2.87 -22.76 40.40
CA GLU A 184 -3.83 -23.85 40.12
C GLU A 184 -3.62 -24.46 38.75
N PHE A 185 -3.30 -23.65 37.74
CA PHE A 185 -3.01 -24.13 36.37
C PHE A 185 -1.67 -24.92 36.34
N ARG A 186 -0.68 -24.49 37.11
CA ARG A 186 0.56 -25.27 37.29
C ARG A 186 0.31 -26.60 37.94
N ASN A 187 -0.53 -26.66 38.98
CA ASN A 187 -0.87 -27.89 39.65
C ASN A 187 -1.72 -28.83 38.80
N PHE A 188 -2.63 -28.28 37.98
CA PHE A 188 -3.39 -29.03 37.00
C PHE A 188 -2.48 -29.64 35.91
N LEU A 189 -1.53 -28.86 35.40
CA LEU A 189 -0.54 -29.36 34.44
C LEU A 189 0.42 -30.39 35.03
N SER A 190 0.82 -30.24 36.31
CA SER A 190 1.69 -31.21 36.98
C SER A 190 1.02 -32.55 37.26
N ASN A 191 -0.31 -32.56 37.41
CA ASN A 191 -1.09 -33.77 37.73
C ASN A 191 -1.72 -34.44 36.51
N SER A 192 -1.79 -33.74 35.36
CA SER A 192 -2.53 -34.24 34.18
C SER A 192 -1.70 -34.54 32.96
N ILE A 193 -0.40 -34.24 32.95
CA ILE A 193 0.42 -34.42 31.75
C ILE A 193 1.74 -35.14 32.08
N PHE A 194 1.68 -36.47 32.05
CA PHE A 194 2.80 -37.26 31.57
C PHE A 194 2.91 -37.00 30.05
N ILE A 195 3.50 -35.90 29.67
CA ILE A 195 3.95 -35.74 28.28
C ILE A 195 5.27 -36.46 28.17
N ASN A 196 5.24 -37.64 27.55
CA ASN A 196 6.40 -38.29 26.98
C ASN A 196 7.17 -37.23 26.16
N LYS A 197 8.45 -37.06 26.51
CA LYS A 197 9.44 -36.34 25.71
C LYS A 197 9.57 -37.01 24.33
N THR A 198 8.70 -36.68 23.41
CA THR A 198 8.88 -36.93 21.98
C THR A 198 8.92 -35.58 21.29
N GLN A 199 10.14 -35.16 21.03
CA GLN A 199 10.62 -34.31 19.94
C GLN A 199 9.61 -33.36 19.31
N LEU A 200 9.54 -32.13 19.82
CA LEU A 200 9.23 -30.98 18.98
C LEU A 200 10.49 -30.69 18.15
N ASN A 201 10.52 -31.19 16.92
CA ASN A 201 11.44 -30.73 15.91
C ASN A 201 11.07 -29.30 15.54
N ILE A 202 11.73 -28.33 16.15
CA ILE A 202 11.71 -26.95 15.69
C ILE A 202 12.62 -26.89 14.46
N PRO A 203 12.13 -26.48 13.28
CA PRO A 203 12.97 -26.30 12.12
C PRO A 203 14.13 -25.35 12.44
N SER A 204 15.32 -25.64 11.92
CA SER A 204 16.58 -24.96 12.19
C SER A 204 16.59 -23.46 11.84
N ASP A 205 15.61 -23.00 11.09
CA ASP A 205 15.53 -21.67 10.50
C ASP A 205 15.09 -20.55 11.49
N PHE A 206 14.73 -20.92 12.72
CA PHE A 206 14.32 -19.94 13.76
C PHE A 206 15.38 -19.65 14.83
N LYS A 207 16.62 -20.08 14.64
CA LYS A 207 17.68 -19.88 15.66
C LYS A 207 18.47 -18.56 15.54
N ASN A 208 18.18 -17.72 14.54
CA ASN A 208 18.93 -16.47 14.32
C ASN A 208 17.97 -15.31 13.96
N ILE A 209 17.08 -14.93 14.88
CA ILE A 209 16.45 -13.61 14.91
C ILE A 209 16.47 -13.09 16.36
#